data_938b0a66ac5fde3888c8ceb49592969e
#
_entry.id   938b0a66ac5fde3888c8ceb49592969e
#
_cell.length_a   1.000
_cell.length_b   1.000
_cell.length_c   1.000
_cell.angle_alpha   90.00
_cell.angle_beta   90.00
_cell.angle_gamma   90.00
#
_symmetry.space_group_name_H-M   'P 1'
#
loop_
_entity.id
_entity.type
_entity.pdbx_description
1 polymer ?
#
loop_
_entity_poly.entity_id
_entity_poly.type
_entity_poly.pdbx_seq_one_letter_code
_entity_poly.pdbx_strand_id
1 'polypeptide(L)'
;MPTALVVADEVDERLCSGAVRSLDVDLVLGAGDLPFDYLEFLACAVDRPLGFVPGNHDPDLSGFTRYGGLSMRDGFPASWPGPAGGINADGRVVDVAGLRIAGLGGCVRYNEGPNQWTQAQQARRARRLERAARRLERKDGGAVDVLLTHAPPRHVGDREDPPHHGFDCLHRTVQRLRPRLLLHGHIHPHGERLPMHRLGGTEVRNVVGYHLLELGAEQSGGMT
;
A
#
# COMPACT_ATOMS: atom_id res chain seq x y z
N MET A 1 -2.17 18.37 -8.81
CA MET A 1 -2.62 17.16 -8.08
C MET A 1 -1.39 16.33 -7.81
N PRO A 2 -1.23 15.75 -6.61
CA PRO A 2 -0.05 14.94 -6.34
C PRO A 2 -0.03 13.70 -7.25
N THR A 3 1.14 13.45 -7.84
CA THR A 3 1.42 12.31 -8.71
C THR A 3 2.29 11.31 -7.94
N ALA A 4 1.91 10.03 -7.94
CA ALA A 4 2.68 8.97 -7.32
C ALA A 4 3.34 8.05 -8.35
N LEU A 5 4.57 7.66 -8.08
CA LEU A 5 5.17 6.45 -8.63
C LEU A 5 4.73 5.28 -7.74
N VAL A 6 3.90 4.40 -8.26
CA VAL A 6 3.39 3.23 -7.53
C VAL A 6 4.00 1.97 -8.11
N VAL A 7 4.54 1.11 -7.24
CA VAL A 7 5.25 -0.12 -7.61
C VAL A 7 4.81 -1.31 -6.76
N ALA A 8 4.78 -2.50 -7.34
CA ALA A 8 4.52 -3.76 -6.64
C ALA A 8 5.08 -4.97 -7.40
N ASP A 9 5.48 -6.00 -6.68
CA ASP A 9 5.79 -7.37 -7.10
C ASP A 9 6.93 -7.54 -8.12
N GLU A 10 7.05 -6.64 -9.09
CA GLU A 10 8.01 -6.75 -10.18
C GLU A 10 8.97 -5.57 -10.20
N VAL A 11 10.28 -5.85 -10.18
CA VAL A 11 11.31 -4.84 -10.43
C VAL A 11 11.31 -4.49 -11.91
N ASP A 12 11.04 -3.22 -12.24
CA ASP A 12 11.13 -2.74 -13.61
C ASP A 12 12.52 -2.15 -13.86
N GLU A 13 13.29 -2.83 -14.72
CA GLU A 13 14.66 -2.42 -15.04
C GLU A 13 14.73 -1.02 -15.68
N ARG A 14 13.66 -0.56 -16.32
CA ARG A 14 13.59 0.79 -16.91
C ARG A 14 13.69 1.86 -15.83
N LEU A 15 13.16 1.59 -14.63
CA LEU A 15 13.29 2.47 -13.47
C LEU A 15 14.68 2.41 -12.83
N CYS A 16 15.46 1.36 -13.06
CA CYS A 16 16.84 1.26 -12.58
C CYS A 16 17.81 2.14 -13.38
N SER A 17 17.35 2.76 -14.47
CA SER A 17 18.13 3.69 -15.29
C SER A 17 18.08 5.13 -14.74
N GLY A 18 18.95 5.99 -15.27
CA GLY A 18 18.90 7.43 -14.95
C GLY A 18 17.58 8.12 -15.29
N ALA A 19 16.73 7.52 -16.13
CA ALA A 19 15.45 8.06 -16.54
C ALA A 19 14.45 8.20 -15.36
N VAL A 20 14.56 7.38 -14.31
CA VAL A 20 13.70 7.51 -13.11
C VAL A 20 13.82 8.89 -12.47
N ARG A 21 14.99 9.54 -12.53
CA ARG A 21 15.25 10.87 -11.96
C ARG A 21 14.51 12.00 -12.67
N SER A 22 14.03 11.76 -13.88
CA SER A 22 13.25 12.72 -14.67
C SER A 22 11.73 12.58 -14.46
N LEU A 23 11.29 11.63 -13.62
CA LEU A 23 9.88 11.48 -13.30
C LEU A 23 9.44 12.62 -12.39
N ASP A 24 8.43 13.36 -12.83
CA ASP A 24 7.80 14.41 -12.02
C ASP A 24 6.72 13.79 -11.13
N VAL A 25 7.15 13.37 -9.95
CA VAL A 25 6.28 12.72 -8.94
C VAL A 25 6.46 13.37 -7.58
N ASP A 26 5.43 13.31 -6.74
CA ASP A 26 5.43 13.88 -5.40
C ASP A 26 5.73 12.84 -4.31
N LEU A 27 5.52 11.56 -4.61
CA LEU A 27 5.75 10.46 -3.67
C LEU A 27 5.95 9.13 -4.40
N VAL A 28 6.50 8.16 -3.65
CA VAL A 28 6.61 6.76 -4.07
C VAL A 28 5.72 5.91 -3.17
N LEU A 29 4.95 4.97 -3.74
CA LEU A 29 4.14 3.99 -3.02
C LEU A 29 4.55 2.57 -3.41
N GLY A 30 4.89 1.75 -2.40
CA GLY A 30 5.17 0.31 -2.56
C GLY A 30 4.00 -0.55 -2.07
N ALA A 31 3.43 -1.38 -2.93
CA ALA A 31 2.32 -2.27 -2.57
C ALA A 31 2.78 -3.71 -2.26
N GLY A 32 4.03 -3.90 -1.87
CA GLY A 32 4.60 -5.17 -1.39
C GLY A 32 5.33 -6.00 -2.44
N ASP A 33 6.03 -7.01 -1.94
CA ASP A 33 6.81 -8.01 -2.70
C ASP A 33 7.88 -7.40 -3.62
N LEU A 34 8.60 -6.41 -3.10
CA LEU A 34 9.73 -5.78 -3.78
C LEU A 34 10.95 -5.74 -2.87
N PRO A 35 12.16 -5.94 -3.41
CA PRO A 35 13.38 -5.71 -2.66
C PRO A 35 13.38 -4.31 -2.02
N PHE A 36 13.66 -4.22 -0.72
CA PHE A 36 13.62 -2.94 -0.02
C PHE A 36 14.68 -1.95 -0.47
N ASP A 37 15.83 -2.45 -0.93
CA ASP A 37 16.86 -1.63 -1.57
C ASP A 37 16.39 -1.02 -2.89
N TYR A 38 15.54 -1.70 -3.65
CA TYR A 38 14.89 -1.13 -4.82
C TYR A 38 13.93 0.01 -4.46
N LEU A 39 13.11 -0.15 -3.41
CA LEU A 39 12.25 0.92 -2.91
C LEU A 39 13.05 2.14 -2.42
N GLU A 40 14.16 1.90 -1.70
CA GLU A 40 15.10 2.95 -1.28
C GLU A 40 15.71 3.67 -2.47
N PHE A 41 16.17 2.91 -3.46
CA PHE A 41 16.72 3.47 -4.69
C PHE A 41 15.71 4.38 -5.40
N LEU A 42 14.47 3.93 -5.59
CA LEU A 42 13.44 4.74 -6.24
C LEU A 42 13.17 6.03 -5.48
N ALA A 43 12.95 5.96 -4.17
CA ALA A 43 12.70 7.13 -3.33
C ALA A 43 13.86 8.15 -3.37
N CYS A 44 15.10 7.64 -3.29
CA CYS A 44 16.30 8.48 -3.40
C CYS A 44 16.47 9.07 -4.80
N ALA A 45 16.19 8.29 -5.85
CA ALA A 45 16.39 8.73 -7.24
C ALA A 45 15.46 9.87 -7.63
N VAL A 46 14.21 9.84 -7.16
CA VAL A 46 13.21 10.91 -7.40
C VAL A 46 13.23 11.98 -6.29
N ASP A 47 13.99 11.79 -5.21
CA ASP A 47 14.03 12.67 -4.02
C ASP A 47 12.64 12.95 -3.45
N ARG A 48 11.87 11.87 -3.20
CA ARG A 48 10.49 11.94 -2.69
C ARG A 48 10.23 10.94 -1.58
N PRO A 49 9.27 11.23 -0.67
CA PRO A 49 8.91 10.33 0.42
C PRO A 49 8.34 9.03 -0.11
N LEU A 50 8.67 7.92 0.59
CA LEU A 50 8.21 6.57 0.33
C LEU A 50 7.19 6.15 1.38
N GLY A 51 5.98 5.77 0.95
CA GLY A 51 5.01 5.01 1.74
C GLY A 51 4.92 3.58 1.23
N PHE A 52 4.80 2.58 2.12
CA PHE A 52 4.71 1.20 1.66
C PHE A 52 3.90 0.30 2.61
N VAL A 53 3.48 -0.84 2.09
CA VAL A 53 3.02 -2.00 2.86
C VAL A 53 3.84 -3.23 2.45
N PRO A 54 4.16 -4.16 3.35
CA PRO A 54 4.83 -5.39 2.98
C PRO A 54 3.88 -6.35 2.24
N GLY A 55 4.43 -7.13 1.32
CA GLY A 55 3.79 -8.29 0.73
C GLY A 55 4.12 -9.58 1.47
N ASN A 56 3.71 -10.72 0.93
CA ASN A 56 3.91 -12.02 1.59
C ASN A 56 5.30 -12.63 1.38
N HIS A 57 6.10 -12.09 0.48
CA HIS A 57 7.50 -12.44 0.30
C HIS A 57 8.46 -11.49 1.02
N ASP A 58 7.95 -10.39 1.56
CA ASP A 58 8.75 -9.43 2.31
C ASP A 58 9.04 -9.92 3.73
N PRO A 59 10.16 -9.48 4.36
CA PRO A 59 10.46 -9.78 5.74
C PRO A 59 9.33 -9.35 6.70
N ASP A 60 9.19 -10.07 7.83
CA ASP A 60 8.29 -9.67 8.91
C ASP A 60 8.79 -8.39 9.60
N LEU A 61 8.03 -7.31 9.41
CA LEU A 61 8.28 -6.00 10.01
C LEU A 61 7.52 -5.78 11.33
N SER A 62 6.85 -6.80 11.84
CA SER A 62 6.09 -6.70 13.10
C SER A 62 7.02 -6.58 14.32
N GLY A 63 6.52 -5.94 15.38
CA GLY A 63 7.27 -5.77 16.63
C GLY A 63 8.36 -4.70 16.60
N PHE A 64 8.68 -4.12 15.44
CA PHE A 64 9.65 -3.03 15.38
C PHE A 64 9.05 -1.70 15.86
N THR A 65 9.79 -1.02 16.71
CA THR A 65 9.48 0.33 17.20
C THR A 65 10.72 1.22 17.06
N ARG A 66 10.54 2.54 17.10
CA ARG A 66 11.67 3.49 17.17
C ARG A 66 11.75 4.13 18.55
N TYR A 67 12.93 4.12 19.13
CA TYR A 67 13.22 4.80 20.40
C TYR A 67 14.57 5.51 20.30
N GLY A 68 14.57 6.83 20.53
CA GLY A 68 15.80 7.64 20.48
C GLY A 68 16.56 7.55 19.15
N GLY A 69 15.87 7.35 18.03
CA GLY A 69 16.51 7.17 16.70
C GLY A 69 16.96 5.73 16.39
N LEU A 70 16.92 4.84 17.37
CA LEU A 70 17.27 3.42 17.22
C LEU A 70 16.05 2.58 16.88
N SER A 71 16.21 1.58 16.03
CA SER A 71 15.23 0.53 15.81
C SER A 71 15.31 -0.48 16.94
N MET A 72 14.15 -0.84 17.50
CA MET A 72 14.01 -1.80 18.58
C MET A 72 13.05 -2.90 18.14
N ARG A 73 13.35 -4.14 18.48
CA ARG A 73 12.42 -5.27 18.37
C ARG A 73 12.32 -5.98 19.71
N ASP A 74 11.11 -6.19 20.20
CA ASP A 74 10.85 -6.87 21.48
C ASP A 74 11.63 -6.26 22.67
N GLY A 75 11.86 -4.94 22.63
CA GLY A 75 12.57 -4.19 23.68
C GLY A 75 14.10 -4.16 23.53
N PHE A 76 14.68 -4.80 22.51
CA PHE A 76 16.12 -4.83 22.25
C PHE A 76 16.48 -4.05 20.97
N PRO A 77 17.67 -3.42 20.90
CA PRO A 77 18.17 -2.85 19.66
C PRO A 77 18.25 -3.90 18.55
N ALA A 78 17.71 -3.57 17.39
CA ALA A 78 17.70 -4.45 16.24
C ALA A 78 17.83 -3.65 14.94
N SER A 79 18.47 -4.22 13.93
CA SER A 79 18.54 -3.60 12.61
C SER A 79 17.17 -3.57 11.98
N TRP A 80 16.77 -2.41 11.48
CA TRP A 80 15.52 -2.27 10.73
C TRP A 80 15.64 -3.02 9.40
N PRO A 81 14.80 -4.02 9.12
CA PRO A 81 14.90 -4.81 7.89
C PRO A 81 14.12 -4.19 6.71
N GLY A 82 13.30 -3.17 6.95
CA GLY A 82 12.52 -2.50 5.91
C GLY A 82 13.33 -1.38 5.22
N PRO A 83 12.72 -0.72 4.21
CA PRO A 83 13.40 0.31 3.45
C PRO A 83 13.79 1.49 4.33
N ALA A 84 15.03 1.97 4.19
CA ALA A 84 15.53 3.13 4.93
C ALA A 84 14.74 4.39 4.54
N GLY A 85 14.30 5.15 5.53
CA GLY A 85 13.46 6.35 5.30
C GLY A 85 12.01 6.06 4.89
N GLY A 86 11.65 4.81 4.59
CA GLY A 86 10.31 4.43 4.20
C GLY A 86 9.30 4.50 5.37
N ILE A 87 8.10 4.95 5.07
CA ILE A 87 6.96 5.02 6.01
C ILE A 87 6.12 3.75 5.85
N ASN A 88 6.25 2.84 6.80
CA ASN A 88 5.44 1.62 6.82
C ASN A 88 3.99 1.94 7.20
N ALA A 89 3.06 1.79 6.24
CA ALA A 89 1.63 2.02 6.44
C ALA A 89 0.88 0.77 6.95
N ASP A 90 1.52 -0.39 7.05
CA ASP A 90 0.84 -1.63 7.39
C ASP A 90 0.16 -1.59 8.76
N GLY A 91 -1.17 -1.77 8.78
CA GLY A 91 -2.03 -1.66 9.96
C GLY A 91 -2.17 -0.24 10.51
N ARG A 92 -1.77 0.79 9.76
CA ARG A 92 -1.71 2.20 10.19
C ARG A 92 -2.36 3.14 9.17
N VAL A 93 -2.67 4.34 9.66
CA VAL A 93 -2.98 5.49 8.83
C VAL A 93 -1.80 6.44 8.95
N VAL A 94 -1.19 6.77 7.84
CA VAL A 94 0.01 7.62 7.76
C VAL A 94 -0.20 8.78 6.80
N ASP A 95 0.58 9.83 6.95
CA ASP A 95 0.68 10.92 5.98
C ASP A 95 1.94 10.70 5.14
N VAL A 96 1.79 10.75 3.82
CA VAL A 96 2.90 10.72 2.85
C VAL A 96 2.67 11.83 1.86
N ALA A 97 3.52 12.84 1.86
CA ALA A 97 3.42 14.02 1.00
C ALA A 97 2.05 14.74 1.09
N GLY A 98 1.45 14.81 2.29
CA GLY A 98 0.15 15.44 2.51
C GLY A 98 -1.06 14.57 2.12
N LEU A 99 -0.84 13.35 1.64
CA LEU A 99 -1.90 12.36 1.37
C LEU A 99 -2.06 11.42 2.57
N ARG A 100 -3.30 11.19 2.97
CA ARG A 100 -3.64 10.25 4.04
C ARG A 100 -3.80 8.84 3.48
N ILE A 101 -2.84 7.98 3.81
CA ILE A 101 -2.78 6.60 3.33
C ILE A 101 -3.10 5.65 4.48
N ALA A 102 -4.11 4.79 4.28
CA ALA A 102 -4.39 3.66 5.15
C ALA A 102 -3.80 2.39 4.53
N GLY A 103 -3.08 1.57 5.30
CA GLY A 103 -2.38 0.41 4.75
C GLY A 103 -2.77 -0.92 5.39
N LEU A 104 -2.82 -1.99 4.58
CA LEU A 104 -2.98 -3.38 5.02
C LEU A 104 -2.14 -4.30 4.11
N GLY A 105 -0.96 -4.68 4.58
CA GLY A 105 -0.05 -5.57 3.87
C GLY A 105 -0.40 -7.05 3.98
N GLY A 106 0.32 -7.85 3.21
CA GLY A 106 0.26 -9.29 3.19
C GLY A 106 -0.92 -9.86 2.41
N CYS A 107 -1.01 -11.20 2.38
CA CYS A 107 -2.04 -11.94 1.65
C CYS A 107 -2.81 -12.92 2.55
N VAL A 108 -3.80 -13.58 1.99
CA VAL A 108 -4.53 -14.68 2.65
C VAL A 108 -3.56 -15.84 2.88
N ARG A 109 -3.60 -16.40 4.09
CA ARG A 109 -2.70 -17.49 4.48
C ARG A 109 -2.94 -18.74 3.64
N TYR A 110 -1.90 -19.18 2.96
CA TYR A 110 -1.86 -20.45 2.22
C TYR A 110 -0.69 -21.35 2.66
N ASN A 111 0.29 -20.80 3.41
CA ASN A 111 1.41 -21.54 4.02
C ASN A 111 1.89 -20.87 5.32
N GLU A 112 3.05 -21.27 5.84
CA GLU A 112 3.67 -20.71 7.08
C GLU A 112 4.59 -19.49 6.81
N GLY A 113 4.48 -18.85 5.64
CA GLY A 113 5.30 -17.69 5.28
C GLY A 113 4.97 -16.43 6.07
N PRO A 114 5.83 -15.40 5.99
CA PRO A 114 5.59 -14.11 6.65
C PRO A 114 4.38 -13.37 6.05
N ASN A 115 3.87 -12.40 6.77
CA ASN A 115 2.80 -11.49 6.32
C ASN A 115 1.57 -12.19 5.72
N GLN A 116 1.27 -13.41 6.16
CA GLN A 116 0.11 -14.17 5.74
C GLN A 116 -0.94 -14.24 6.86
N TRP A 117 -2.16 -13.81 6.53
CA TRP A 117 -3.22 -13.63 7.52
C TRP A 117 -4.44 -14.48 7.20
N THR A 118 -5.05 -15.09 8.20
CA THR A 118 -6.39 -15.64 8.01
C THR A 118 -7.39 -14.50 7.77
N GLN A 119 -8.54 -14.80 7.14
CA GLN A 119 -9.62 -13.83 6.97
C GLN A 119 -10.00 -13.13 8.30
N ALA A 120 -10.07 -13.90 9.40
CA ALA A 120 -10.39 -13.38 10.72
C ALA A 120 -9.29 -12.45 11.29
N GLN A 121 -8.01 -12.78 11.08
CA GLN A 121 -6.89 -11.95 11.51
C GLN A 121 -6.88 -10.62 10.76
N GLN A 122 -6.97 -10.66 9.43
CA GLN A 122 -7.01 -9.43 8.63
C GLN A 122 -8.25 -8.59 8.93
N ALA A 123 -9.39 -9.20 9.17
CA ALA A 123 -10.58 -8.48 9.60
C ALA A 123 -10.40 -7.75 10.94
N ARG A 124 -9.64 -8.31 11.89
CA ARG A 124 -9.30 -7.63 13.16
C ARG A 124 -8.36 -6.44 12.91
N ARG A 125 -7.35 -6.60 12.03
CA ARG A 125 -6.42 -5.54 11.62
C ARG A 125 -7.19 -4.41 10.94
N ALA A 126 -8.03 -4.72 9.98
CA ALA A 126 -8.89 -3.77 9.28
C ALA A 126 -9.78 -2.96 10.23
N ARG A 127 -10.43 -3.62 11.21
CA ARG A 127 -11.25 -2.92 12.23
C ARG A 127 -10.43 -1.97 13.11
N ARG A 128 -9.15 -2.27 13.40
CA ARG A 128 -8.25 -1.37 14.14
C ARG A 128 -7.91 -0.15 13.26
N LEU A 129 -7.59 -0.38 12.00
CA LEU A 129 -7.31 0.65 11.00
C LEU A 129 -8.52 1.58 10.81
N GLU A 130 -9.73 1.04 10.62
CA GLU A 130 -10.98 1.80 10.51
C GLU A 130 -11.22 2.72 11.72
N ARG A 131 -10.92 2.23 12.93
CA ARG A 131 -11.05 3.01 14.17
C ARG A 131 -10.00 4.13 14.25
N ALA A 132 -8.76 3.85 13.83
CA ALA A 132 -7.69 4.84 13.78
C ALA A 132 -8.03 5.96 12.78
N ALA A 133 -8.45 5.60 11.56
CA ALA A 133 -8.86 6.56 10.54
C ALA A 133 -9.99 7.48 11.02
N ARG A 134 -11.04 6.92 11.63
CA ARG A 134 -12.15 7.71 12.19
C ARG A 134 -11.73 8.67 13.31
N ARG A 135 -10.74 8.28 14.12
CA ARG A 135 -10.23 9.18 15.17
C ARG A 135 -9.51 10.37 14.54
N LEU A 136 -8.71 10.14 13.50
CA LEU A 136 -8.01 11.19 12.76
C LEU A 136 -9.02 12.10 12.05
N GLU A 137 -9.99 11.53 11.32
CA GLU A 137 -11.05 12.28 10.65
C GLU A 137 -11.81 13.21 11.62
N ARG A 138 -12.14 12.74 12.83
CA ARG A 138 -12.79 13.57 13.86
C ARG A 138 -11.88 14.65 14.42
N LYS A 139 -10.57 14.43 14.43
CA LYS A 139 -9.58 15.36 14.99
C LYS A 139 -9.29 16.53 14.05
N ASP A 140 -9.17 16.26 12.76
CA ASP A 140 -8.65 17.20 11.77
C ASP A 140 -9.49 17.33 10.48
N GLY A 141 -10.60 16.57 10.37
CA GLY A 141 -11.52 16.61 9.23
C GLY A 141 -11.03 15.87 7.97
N GLY A 142 -9.80 15.36 7.95
CA GLY A 142 -9.24 14.71 6.78
C GLY A 142 -9.72 13.27 6.61
N ALA A 143 -10.17 12.91 5.42
CA ALA A 143 -10.53 11.55 5.03
C ALA A 143 -9.28 10.75 4.59
N VAL A 144 -9.43 9.45 4.39
CA VAL A 144 -8.39 8.60 3.77
C VAL A 144 -8.45 8.79 2.25
N ASP A 145 -7.33 9.16 1.64
CA ASP A 145 -7.22 9.34 0.19
C ASP A 145 -7.01 8.01 -0.53
N VAL A 146 -6.09 7.20 0.01
CA VAL A 146 -5.68 5.92 -0.57
C VAL A 146 -5.75 4.81 0.47
N LEU A 147 -6.36 3.68 0.10
CA LEU A 147 -6.19 2.41 0.79
C LEU A 147 -5.14 1.60 0.03
N LEU A 148 -3.94 1.46 0.63
CA LEU A 148 -2.83 0.71 0.06
C LEU A 148 -2.81 -0.69 0.64
N THR A 149 -2.96 -1.71 -0.20
CA THR A 149 -2.95 -3.13 0.23
C THR A 149 -1.98 -3.93 -0.61
N HIS A 150 -1.54 -5.11 -0.14
CA HIS A 150 -0.83 -6.02 -1.01
C HIS A 150 -1.82 -6.92 -1.75
N ALA A 151 -2.67 -7.67 -1.05
CA ALA A 151 -3.71 -8.47 -1.69
C ALA A 151 -4.99 -7.67 -1.98
N PRO A 152 -5.75 -8.03 -3.04
CA PRO A 152 -7.00 -7.37 -3.43
C PRO A 152 -8.17 -7.71 -2.50
N PRO A 153 -9.33 -7.04 -2.67
CA PRO A 153 -10.59 -7.49 -2.10
C PRO A 153 -11.04 -8.82 -2.74
N ARG A 154 -11.69 -9.68 -1.95
CA ARG A 154 -12.26 -10.93 -2.46
C ARG A 154 -13.27 -10.66 -3.59
N HIS A 155 -13.20 -11.44 -4.66
CA HIS A 155 -14.02 -11.32 -5.89
C HIS A 155 -13.87 -9.99 -6.64
N VAL A 156 -12.80 -9.22 -6.37
CA VAL A 156 -12.51 -7.97 -7.07
C VAL A 156 -11.04 -7.92 -7.44
N GLY A 157 -10.70 -8.46 -8.60
CA GLY A 157 -9.33 -8.52 -9.10
C GLY A 157 -8.48 -9.62 -8.48
N ASP A 158 -9.04 -10.50 -7.64
CA ASP A 158 -8.40 -11.69 -7.09
C ASP A 158 -8.56 -12.90 -8.01
N ARG A 159 -8.03 -14.07 -7.61
CA ARG A 159 -8.19 -15.35 -8.31
C ARG A 159 -8.76 -16.40 -7.37
N GLU A 160 -9.26 -17.53 -7.95
CA GLU A 160 -9.90 -18.60 -7.16
C GLU A 160 -8.90 -19.62 -6.59
N ASP A 161 -7.62 -19.57 -6.95
CA ASP A 161 -6.59 -20.40 -6.37
C ASP A 161 -6.16 -19.89 -4.97
N PRO A 162 -5.86 -20.78 -4.01
CA PRO A 162 -5.65 -20.39 -2.61
C PRO A 162 -4.63 -19.28 -2.36
N PRO A 163 -3.45 -19.21 -3.02
CA PRO A 163 -2.50 -18.13 -2.82
C PRO A 163 -3.03 -16.75 -3.21
N HIS A 164 -3.91 -16.67 -4.20
CA HIS A 164 -4.37 -15.43 -4.79
C HIS A 164 -5.80 -15.00 -4.37
N HIS A 165 -6.36 -15.66 -3.35
CA HIS A 165 -7.62 -15.20 -2.75
C HIS A 165 -7.48 -13.82 -2.17
N GLY A 166 -8.47 -12.96 -2.41
CA GLY A 166 -8.56 -11.66 -1.78
C GLY A 166 -9.13 -11.69 -0.36
N PHE A 167 -9.14 -10.55 0.31
CA PHE A 167 -9.68 -10.40 1.65
C PHE A 167 -11.14 -9.90 1.65
N ASP A 168 -12.04 -10.68 2.27
CA ASP A 168 -13.46 -10.32 2.45
C ASP A 168 -13.63 -8.99 3.20
N CYS A 169 -12.80 -8.75 4.21
CA CYS A 169 -12.91 -7.56 5.05
C CYS A 169 -12.68 -6.24 4.30
N LEU A 170 -12.00 -6.26 3.15
CA LEU A 170 -11.70 -5.05 2.38
C LEU A 170 -12.96 -4.41 1.80
N HIS A 171 -14.01 -5.18 1.48
CA HIS A 171 -15.31 -4.62 1.08
C HIS A 171 -15.87 -3.66 2.13
N ARG A 172 -15.90 -4.13 3.38
CA ARG A 172 -16.35 -3.30 4.50
C ARG A 172 -15.41 -2.13 4.76
N THR A 173 -14.10 -2.38 4.68
CA THR A 173 -13.09 -1.34 4.93
C THR A 173 -13.23 -0.21 3.93
N VAL A 174 -13.42 -0.51 2.65
CA VAL A 174 -13.71 0.48 1.60
C VAL A 174 -15.00 1.26 1.92
N GLN A 175 -16.09 0.58 2.27
CA GLN A 175 -17.34 1.26 2.66
C GLN A 175 -17.17 2.21 3.86
N ARG A 176 -16.27 1.87 4.80
CA ARG A 176 -16.04 2.64 6.03
C ARG A 176 -15.09 3.81 5.85
N LEU A 177 -14.04 3.63 5.08
CA LEU A 177 -13.00 4.64 4.86
C LEU A 177 -13.34 5.52 3.65
N ARG A 178 -14.05 4.98 2.67
CA ARG A 178 -14.42 5.62 1.40
C ARG A 178 -13.20 6.28 0.71
N PRO A 179 -12.08 5.55 0.59
CA PRO A 179 -10.92 6.09 -0.11
C PRO A 179 -11.29 6.29 -1.58
N ARG A 180 -10.63 7.23 -2.24
CA ARG A 180 -10.80 7.38 -3.69
C ARG A 180 -10.22 6.20 -4.45
N LEU A 181 -9.04 5.72 -4.00
CA LEU A 181 -8.31 4.62 -4.61
C LEU A 181 -8.06 3.51 -3.59
N LEU A 182 -8.18 2.27 -4.03
CA LEU A 182 -7.57 1.09 -3.44
C LEU A 182 -6.52 0.61 -4.42
N LEU A 183 -5.25 0.61 -4.00
CA LEU A 183 -4.12 0.15 -4.79
C LEU A 183 -3.61 -1.18 -4.22
N HIS A 184 -3.41 -2.18 -5.07
CA HIS A 184 -2.93 -3.50 -4.64
C HIS A 184 -1.99 -4.13 -5.67
N GLY A 185 -1.12 -5.02 -5.22
CA GLY A 185 -0.27 -5.89 -6.01
C GLY A 185 -0.77 -7.33 -6.07
N HIS A 186 0.15 -8.29 -5.87
CA HIS A 186 -0.07 -9.72 -5.62
C HIS A 186 -0.60 -10.53 -6.80
N ILE A 187 -1.44 -9.98 -7.66
CA ILE A 187 -2.05 -10.68 -8.79
C ILE A 187 -1.31 -10.34 -10.08
N HIS A 188 -0.37 -11.20 -10.45
CA HIS A 188 0.44 -10.99 -11.65
C HIS A 188 -0.41 -11.05 -12.93
N PRO A 189 -0.32 -10.05 -13.81
CA PRO A 189 -1.12 -9.96 -15.02
C PRO A 189 -0.72 -10.97 -16.11
N HIS A 190 0.48 -11.56 -16.04
CA HIS A 190 1.01 -12.51 -17.06
C HIS A 190 0.86 -12.03 -18.51
N GLY A 191 1.04 -10.72 -18.73
CA GLY A 191 0.90 -10.10 -20.05
C GLY A 191 -0.54 -9.70 -20.42
N GLU A 192 -1.52 -10.00 -19.59
CA GLU A 192 -2.90 -9.53 -19.76
C GLU A 192 -3.09 -8.13 -19.19
N ARG A 193 -3.95 -7.34 -19.82
CA ARG A 193 -4.36 -6.06 -19.24
C ARG A 193 -5.42 -6.33 -18.18
N LEU A 194 -5.08 -6.16 -16.91
CA LEU A 194 -6.03 -6.32 -15.83
C LEU A 194 -7.10 -5.20 -15.87
N PRO A 195 -8.38 -5.56 -15.71
CA PRO A 195 -9.44 -4.56 -15.69
C PRO A 195 -9.36 -3.70 -14.43
N MET A 196 -9.72 -2.44 -14.57
CA MET A 196 -10.00 -1.58 -13.43
C MET A 196 -11.35 -1.95 -12.84
N HIS A 197 -11.41 -2.12 -11.53
CA HIS A 197 -12.63 -2.43 -10.80
C HIS A 197 -13.12 -1.24 -9.98
N ARG A 198 -14.37 -1.28 -9.52
CA ARG A 198 -14.94 -0.31 -8.58
C ARG A 198 -15.67 -1.00 -7.43
N LEU A 199 -15.47 -0.47 -6.23
CA LEU A 199 -16.25 -0.81 -5.03
C LEU A 199 -16.94 0.46 -4.51
N GLY A 200 -18.21 0.63 -4.90
CA GLY A 200 -18.92 1.90 -4.67
C GLY A 200 -18.22 3.04 -5.40
N GLY A 201 -17.86 4.10 -4.66
CA GLY A 201 -17.10 5.24 -5.20
C GLY A 201 -15.60 5.03 -5.31
N THR A 202 -15.05 3.94 -4.76
CA THR A 202 -13.62 3.64 -4.74
C THR A 202 -13.20 2.91 -6.01
N GLU A 203 -12.20 3.43 -6.69
CA GLU A 203 -11.52 2.73 -7.78
C GLU A 203 -10.51 1.73 -7.21
N VAL A 204 -10.52 0.49 -7.72
CA VAL A 204 -9.60 -0.58 -7.33
C VAL A 204 -8.65 -0.86 -8.48
N ARG A 205 -7.35 -0.69 -8.24
CA ARG A 205 -6.30 -0.88 -9.25
C ARG A 205 -5.26 -1.90 -8.79
N ASN A 206 -5.00 -2.85 -9.67
CA ASN A 206 -3.77 -3.64 -9.61
C ASN A 206 -2.60 -2.77 -10.09
N VAL A 207 -1.50 -2.78 -9.31
CA VAL A 207 -0.31 -1.96 -9.58
C VAL A 207 0.98 -2.79 -9.68
N VAL A 208 0.86 -4.06 -10.03
CA VAL A 208 2.03 -4.92 -10.34
C VAL A 208 2.88 -4.28 -11.44
N GLY A 209 4.20 -4.29 -11.27
CA GLY A 209 5.14 -3.51 -12.06
C GLY A 209 5.22 -2.07 -11.58
N TYR A 210 5.08 -1.08 -12.46
CA TYR A 210 5.04 0.32 -12.06
C TYR A 210 3.94 1.13 -12.76
N HIS A 211 3.42 2.12 -12.05
CA HIS A 211 2.38 3.03 -12.55
C HIS A 211 2.66 4.46 -12.09
N LEU A 212 2.39 5.43 -12.96
CA LEU A 212 2.31 6.84 -12.61
C LEU A 212 0.84 7.20 -12.44
N LEU A 213 0.43 7.58 -11.23
CA LEU A 213 -0.97 7.84 -10.88
C LEU A 213 -1.15 9.22 -10.29
N GLU A 214 -2.10 9.97 -10.83
CA GLU A 214 -2.59 11.20 -10.19
C GLU A 214 -3.53 10.86 -9.03
N LEU A 215 -3.16 11.28 -7.83
CA LEU A 215 -3.87 10.96 -6.58
C LEU A 215 -4.79 12.10 -6.08
N GLY A 216 -4.99 13.17 -6.86
CA GLY A 216 -5.86 14.29 -6.52
C GLY A 216 -7.35 14.01 -6.76
N ALA A 217 -8.25 14.77 -6.13
CA ALA A 217 -9.66 14.76 -6.43
C ALA A 217 -9.90 15.29 -7.86
N GLU A 218 -10.68 14.58 -8.69
CA GLU A 218 -11.30 15.24 -9.82
C GLU A 218 -12.14 16.39 -9.26
N GLN A 219 -11.85 17.62 -9.67
CA GLN A 219 -12.79 18.71 -9.49
C GLN A 219 -14.05 18.27 -10.24
N SER A 220 -15.13 18.04 -9.52
CA SER A 220 -16.45 17.93 -10.12
C SER A 220 -16.64 19.17 -10.97
N GLY A 221 -16.52 19.00 -12.30
CA GLY A 221 -16.80 20.04 -13.26
C GLY A 221 -18.20 20.55 -12.97
N GLY A 222 -18.28 21.78 -12.46
CA GLY A 222 -19.55 22.48 -12.31
C GLY A 222 -20.19 22.53 -13.68
N MET A 223 -21.31 21.85 -13.83
CA MET A 223 -22.24 22.13 -14.89
C MET A 223 -22.87 23.48 -14.53
N THR A 224 -22.45 24.51 -15.23
CA THR A 224 -23.21 25.73 -15.42
C THR A 224 -24.28 25.52 -16.50
#